data_1c4a445ed51afb4b55f4d8f9b848e646
#
_entry.id   1c4a445ed51afb4b55f4d8f9b848e646
#
_cell.length_a   1.000
_cell.length_b   1.000
_cell.length_c   1.000
_cell.angle_alpha   90.00
_cell.angle_beta   90.00
_cell.angle_gamma   90.00
#
_symmetry.space_group_name_H-M   'P 1'
#
loop_
_entity.id
_entity.type
_entity.pdbx_description
1 polymer ?
#
loop_
_entity_poly.entity_id
_entity_poly.type
_entity_poly.pdbx_seq_one_letter_code
_entity_poly.pdbx_strand_id
1 'polypeptide(L)'
;MLSVLDKMDSQTLMWMRGKTGGTLVTENAVFDVEKVEQKMNATAEQGLLELSLTLKASDNEANKEELTKEAEAAMKAQCVSLLKRLQELQCDAVGFGNCLYRRNQSAWNQLESPWQETFSKYPIEVRVNVEHMVWGRIWSEDGKQKLEENAYHEQ
;
A
#
# COMPACT_ATOMS: atom_id res chain seq x y z
N MET A 1 -9.29 17.72 -12.97
CA MET A 1 -8.08 17.47 -12.22
C MET A 1 -8.12 16.16 -11.47
N LEU A 2 -9.06 16.04 -10.59
CA LEU A 2 -9.18 14.81 -9.81
C LEU A 2 -9.54 13.60 -10.65
N SER A 3 -10.03 13.81 -11.84
CA SER A 3 -10.38 12.76 -12.76
C SER A 3 -9.20 11.94 -13.24
N VAL A 4 -7.97 12.40 -12.97
CA VAL A 4 -6.78 11.65 -13.39
C VAL A 4 -6.53 10.43 -12.51
N LEU A 5 -7.18 10.36 -11.35
CA LEU A 5 -7.06 9.18 -10.49
C LEU A 5 -8.20 8.24 -10.77
N ASP A 6 -7.89 7.04 -11.25
CA ASP A 6 -8.90 6.04 -11.49
C ASP A 6 -9.19 5.25 -10.21
N LYS A 7 -10.01 4.22 -10.36
CA LYS A 7 -10.42 3.40 -9.21
C LYS A 7 -9.24 2.70 -8.54
N MET A 8 -8.31 2.21 -9.35
CA MET A 8 -7.12 1.54 -8.83
C MET A 8 -6.22 2.53 -8.07
N ASP A 9 -6.05 3.72 -8.62
CA ASP A 9 -5.26 4.75 -7.96
C ASP A 9 -5.88 5.16 -6.63
N SER A 10 -7.19 5.28 -6.60
CA SER A 10 -7.90 5.64 -5.37
C SER A 10 -7.70 4.58 -4.30
N GLN A 11 -7.77 3.31 -4.67
CA GLN A 11 -7.54 2.22 -3.75
C GLN A 11 -6.09 2.22 -3.24
N THR A 12 -5.14 2.42 -4.14
CA THR A 12 -3.73 2.48 -3.77
C THR A 12 -3.47 3.64 -2.82
N LEU A 13 -4.07 4.79 -3.08
CA LEU A 13 -3.94 5.94 -2.19
C LEU A 13 -4.45 5.63 -0.79
N MET A 14 -5.57 4.93 -0.69
CA MET A 14 -6.12 4.53 0.60
C MET A 14 -5.14 3.65 1.36
N TRP A 15 -4.51 2.69 0.69
CA TRP A 15 -3.50 1.85 1.31
C TRP A 15 -2.30 2.67 1.79
N MET A 16 -1.84 3.60 0.97
CA MET A 16 -0.71 4.44 1.36
C MET A 16 -1.03 5.33 2.55
N ARG A 17 -2.31 5.57 2.80
CA ARG A 17 -2.77 6.33 3.97
C ARG A 17 -3.09 5.42 5.15
N GLY A 18 -2.81 4.13 5.04
CA GLY A 18 -3.00 3.18 6.12
C GLY A 18 -4.42 2.65 6.25
N LYS A 19 -5.23 2.80 5.21
CA LYS A 19 -6.60 2.28 5.24
C LYS A 19 -6.61 0.83 4.81
N THR A 20 -7.44 0.05 5.49
CA THR A 20 -7.58 -1.38 5.28
C THR A 20 -8.70 -1.67 4.28
N GLY A 21 -8.63 -2.80 3.63
CA GLY A 21 -9.67 -3.26 2.72
C GLY A 21 -9.21 -3.27 1.28
N GLY A 22 -10.08 -3.74 0.42
CA GLY A 22 -9.80 -3.82 -1.00
C GLY A 22 -9.07 -5.09 -1.40
N THR A 23 -8.74 -5.15 -2.65
CA THR A 23 -8.18 -6.35 -3.28
C THR A 23 -6.92 -6.00 -4.05
N LEU A 24 -5.86 -6.75 -3.81
CA LEU A 24 -4.62 -6.62 -4.57
C LEU A 24 -4.59 -7.75 -5.59
N VAL A 25 -4.49 -7.39 -6.86
CA VAL A 25 -4.45 -8.37 -7.95
C VAL A 25 -3.05 -8.40 -8.52
N THR A 26 -2.49 -9.61 -8.61
CA THR A 26 -1.21 -9.81 -9.25
C THR A 26 -1.40 -10.73 -10.44
N GLU A 27 -0.32 -10.99 -11.16
CA GLU A 27 -0.39 -11.87 -12.32
C GLU A 27 -0.87 -13.28 -11.95
N ASN A 28 -0.49 -13.78 -10.80
CA ASN A 28 -0.75 -15.17 -10.43
C ASN A 28 -1.74 -15.35 -9.29
N ALA A 29 -2.22 -14.28 -8.67
CA ALA A 29 -3.09 -14.43 -7.53
C ALA A 29 -3.91 -13.18 -7.26
N VAL A 30 -4.90 -13.35 -6.39
CA VAL A 30 -5.74 -12.26 -5.91
C VAL A 30 -5.69 -12.32 -4.39
N PHE A 31 -5.45 -11.19 -3.77
CA PHE A 31 -5.31 -11.10 -2.33
C PHE A 31 -6.32 -10.11 -1.75
N ASP A 32 -6.96 -10.50 -0.66
CA ASP A 32 -7.75 -9.56 0.11
C ASP A 32 -6.81 -8.84 1.07
N VAL A 33 -6.90 -7.53 1.10
CA VAL A 33 -6.06 -6.72 1.99
C VAL A 33 -6.77 -6.60 3.34
N GLU A 34 -6.37 -7.46 4.27
CA GLU A 34 -7.02 -7.56 5.57
C GLU A 34 -6.58 -6.46 6.53
N LYS A 35 -5.34 -6.03 6.42
CA LYS A 35 -4.80 -5.01 7.30
C LYS A 35 -3.64 -4.29 6.63
N VAL A 36 -3.59 -2.99 6.80
CA VAL A 36 -2.47 -2.17 6.36
C VAL A 36 -2.00 -1.34 7.55
N GLU A 37 -0.72 -1.45 7.87
CA GLU A 37 -0.10 -0.59 8.85
C GLU A 37 0.88 0.30 8.12
N GLN A 38 0.72 1.60 8.29
CA GLN A 38 1.54 2.58 7.60
C GLN A 38 2.49 3.24 8.58
N LYS A 39 3.75 3.37 8.19
CA LYS A 39 4.71 4.20 8.88
C LYS A 39 5.28 5.17 7.87
N MET A 40 5.37 6.42 8.27
CA MET A 40 5.90 7.45 7.40
C MET A 40 6.95 8.24 8.15
N ASN A 41 8.02 8.56 7.45
CA ASN A 41 9.06 9.44 7.98
C ASN A 41 9.45 10.42 6.88
N ALA A 42 9.77 11.65 7.27
CA ALA A 42 10.12 12.68 6.30
C ALA A 42 11.26 13.51 6.86
N THR A 43 12.24 13.75 6.00
CA THR A 43 13.33 14.66 6.31
C THR A 43 13.36 15.75 5.24
N ALA A 44 14.26 16.72 5.38
CA ALA A 44 14.38 17.75 4.35
C ALA A 44 14.82 17.17 3.02
N GLU A 45 15.51 16.03 3.04
CA GLU A 45 16.08 15.42 1.84
C GLU A 45 15.20 14.35 1.22
N GLN A 46 14.46 13.60 2.03
CA GLN A 46 13.67 12.50 1.47
C GLN A 46 12.56 12.06 2.41
N GLY A 47 11.60 11.33 1.82
CA GLY A 47 10.54 10.70 2.57
C GLY A 47 10.64 9.19 2.50
N LEU A 48 10.10 8.54 3.52
CA LEU A 48 10.02 7.09 3.59
C LEU A 48 8.59 6.70 3.91
N LEU A 49 8.04 5.81 3.12
CA LEU A 49 6.71 5.24 3.35
C LEU A 49 6.88 3.74 3.50
N GLU A 50 6.50 3.22 4.67
CA GLU A 50 6.56 1.79 4.93
C GLU A 50 5.16 1.25 5.12
N LEU A 51 4.84 0.18 4.41
CA LEU A 51 3.55 -0.49 4.54
C LEU A 51 3.79 -1.92 4.98
N SER A 52 3.13 -2.32 6.06
CA SER A 52 3.13 -3.70 6.54
C SER A 52 1.73 -4.24 6.32
N LEU A 53 1.64 -5.36 5.62
CA LEU A 53 0.37 -5.88 5.15
C LEU A 53 0.03 -7.22 5.80
N THR A 54 -1.25 -7.42 6.04
CA THR A 54 -1.81 -8.72 6.28
C THR A 54 -2.73 -9.01 5.11
N LEU A 55 -2.42 -10.08 4.39
CA LEU A 55 -3.15 -10.45 3.18
C LEU A 55 -3.79 -11.81 3.34
N LYS A 56 -4.90 -12.01 2.64
CA LYS A 56 -5.56 -13.31 2.59
C LYS A 56 -5.67 -13.74 1.13
N ALA A 57 -5.27 -14.97 0.86
CA ALA A 57 -5.31 -15.53 -0.47
C ALA A 57 -5.88 -16.94 -0.45
N SER A 58 -6.37 -17.39 -1.58
CA SER A 58 -6.81 -18.77 -1.73
C SER A 58 -5.63 -19.69 -1.58
N ASP A 59 -5.84 -20.80 -0.87
CA ASP A 59 -4.85 -21.84 -0.81
C ASP A 59 -4.78 -22.50 -2.20
N ASN A 60 -3.58 -22.62 -2.72
CA ASN A 60 -3.37 -23.24 -4.03
C ASN A 60 -2.02 -23.94 -4.02
N GLU A 61 -1.69 -24.58 -5.13
CA GLU A 61 -0.45 -25.35 -5.24
C GLU A 61 0.76 -24.48 -5.58
N ALA A 62 0.57 -23.22 -5.84
CA ALA A 62 1.68 -22.35 -6.16
C ALA A 62 2.59 -22.15 -4.96
N ASN A 63 3.80 -21.79 -5.22
CA ASN A 63 4.78 -21.50 -4.17
C ASN A 63 4.34 -20.27 -3.39
N LYS A 64 4.01 -20.46 -2.12
CA LYS A 64 3.48 -19.40 -1.27
C LYS A 64 4.49 -18.28 -1.04
N GLU A 65 5.76 -18.66 -0.92
CA GLU A 65 6.80 -17.66 -0.75
C GLU A 65 6.92 -16.76 -1.98
N GLU A 66 6.86 -17.35 -3.16
CA GLU A 66 6.91 -16.58 -4.40
C GLU A 66 5.69 -15.68 -4.54
N LEU A 67 4.50 -16.18 -4.18
CA LEU A 67 3.29 -15.37 -4.23
C LEU A 67 3.35 -14.20 -3.25
N THR A 68 3.94 -14.41 -2.08
CA THR A 68 4.11 -13.35 -1.10
C THR A 68 5.03 -12.27 -1.65
N LYS A 69 6.14 -12.66 -2.26
CA LYS A 69 7.05 -11.69 -2.88
C LYS A 69 6.40 -10.97 -4.04
N GLU A 70 5.59 -11.68 -4.81
CA GLU A 70 4.86 -11.08 -5.91
C GLU A 70 3.88 -10.02 -5.39
N ALA A 71 3.20 -10.31 -4.29
CA ALA A 71 2.28 -9.34 -3.68
C ALA A 71 3.03 -8.09 -3.20
N GLU A 72 4.17 -8.28 -2.55
CA GLU A 72 4.99 -7.15 -2.10
C GLU A 72 5.43 -6.29 -3.27
N ALA A 73 5.91 -6.93 -4.34
CA ALA A 73 6.37 -6.22 -5.51
C ALA A 73 5.24 -5.47 -6.21
N ALA A 74 4.07 -6.10 -6.31
CA ALA A 74 2.91 -5.47 -6.95
C ALA A 74 2.44 -4.26 -6.17
N MET A 75 2.33 -4.38 -4.86
CA MET A 75 1.91 -3.26 -4.01
C MET A 75 2.91 -2.11 -4.12
N LYS A 76 4.20 -2.43 -4.04
CA LYS A 76 5.24 -1.41 -4.15
C LYS A 76 5.17 -0.71 -5.50
N ALA A 77 5.02 -1.47 -6.58
CA ALA A 77 4.95 -0.88 -7.92
C ALA A 77 3.76 0.06 -8.06
N GLN A 78 2.60 -0.33 -7.53
CA GLN A 78 1.43 0.53 -7.58
C GLN A 78 1.65 1.81 -6.78
N CYS A 79 2.27 1.71 -5.61
CA CYS A 79 2.55 2.88 -4.78
C CYS A 79 3.54 3.83 -5.46
N VAL A 80 4.62 3.28 -6.01
CA VAL A 80 5.63 4.09 -6.69
C VAL A 80 5.03 4.80 -7.91
N SER A 81 4.23 4.07 -8.68
CA SER A 81 3.59 4.64 -9.85
C SER A 81 2.65 5.79 -9.49
N LEU A 82 1.85 5.59 -8.46
CA LEU A 82 0.92 6.64 -8.04
C LEU A 82 1.66 7.83 -7.46
N LEU A 83 2.69 7.62 -6.65
CA LEU A 83 3.48 8.71 -6.09
C LEU A 83 4.10 9.56 -7.20
N LYS A 84 4.62 8.92 -8.23
CA LYS A 84 5.19 9.63 -9.34
C LYS A 84 4.17 10.53 -10.01
N ARG A 85 2.96 10.02 -10.19
CA ARG A 85 1.88 10.80 -10.79
C ARG A 85 1.47 11.95 -9.87
N LEU A 86 1.39 11.71 -8.57
CA LEU A 86 1.06 12.75 -7.60
C LEU A 86 2.11 13.85 -7.61
N GLN A 87 3.38 13.47 -7.72
CA GLN A 87 4.46 14.45 -7.80
C GLN A 87 4.36 15.30 -9.06
N GLU A 88 4.00 14.70 -10.18
CA GLU A 88 3.78 15.46 -11.42
C GLU A 88 2.64 16.44 -11.27
N LEU A 89 1.63 16.09 -10.48
CA LEU A 89 0.48 16.95 -10.21
C LEU A 89 0.74 17.92 -9.06
N GLN A 90 1.89 17.85 -8.43
CA GLN A 90 2.24 18.62 -7.25
C GLN A 90 1.19 18.47 -6.13
N CYS A 91 0.67 17.25 -5.99
CA CYS A 91 -0.39 16.94 -5.05
C CYS A 91 0.09 15.94 -4.01
N ASP A 92 0.39 16.41 -2.80
CA ASP A 92 0.84 15.56 -1.70
C ASP A 92 -0.35 14.96 -0.97
N ALA A 93 -1.06 14.06 -1.65
CA ALA A 93 -2.27 13.44 -1.10
C ALA A 93 -1.97 12.44 0.02
N VAL A 94 -0.75 11.92 0.10
CA VAL A 94 -0.36 10.98 1.15
C VAL A 94 -0.02 11.71 2.44
N GLY A 95 0.51 12.93 2.34
CA GLY A 95 0.73 13.75 3.52
C GLY A 95 2.17 13.85 4.01
N PHE A 96 3.15 13.76 3.10
CA PHE A 96 4.55 13.90 3.49
C PHE A 96 4.85 15.28 4.07
N GLY A 97 4.25 16.31 3.50
CA GLY A 97 4.43 17.67 4.01
C GLY A 97 3.90 17.83 5.42
N ASN A 98 2.74 17.25 5.68
CA ASN A 98 2.17 17.30 7.03
C ASN A 98 3.04 16.53 8.01
N CYS A 99 3.58 15.40 7.59
CA CYS A 99 4.50 14.62 8.42
C CYS A 99 5.75 15.44 8.75
N LEU A 100 6.32 16.09 7.76
CA LEU A 100 7.50 16.93 7.93
C LEU A 100 7.20 18.08 8.88
N TYR A 101 6.09 18.77 8.66
CA TYR A 101 5.67 19.88 9.49
C TYR A 101 5.51 19.48 10.95
N ARG A 102 4.89 18.34 11.20
CA ARG A 102 4.56 17.90 12.57
C ARG A 102 5.75 17.29 13.31
N ARG A 103 6.63 16.60 12.60
CA ARG A 103 7.71 15.82 13.23
C ARG A 103 9.10 16.43 13.06
N ASN A 104 9.27 17.29 12.09
CA ASN A 104 10.56 17.88 11.80
C ASN A 104 10.37 19.33 11.39
N GLN A 105 9.92 20.14 12.33
CA GLN A 105 9.57 21.52 12.05
C GLN A 105 10.78 22.33 11.60
N SER A 106 11.95 21.99 12.11
CA SER A 106 13.19 22.66 11.70
C SER A 106 13.43 22.48 10.20
N ALA A 107 13.27 21.26 9.71
CA ALA A 107 13.41 21.00 8.28
C ALA A 107 12.32 21.72 7.48
N TRP A 108 11.09 21.73 8.01
CA TRP A 108 9.99 22.44 7.35
C TRP A 108 10.29 23.92 7.19
N ASN A 109 10.82 24.53 8.26
CA ASN A 109 11.12 25.95 8.24
C ASN A 109 12.29 26.32 7.33
N GLN A 110 13.10 25.36 6.95
CA GLN A 110 14.24 25.57 6.08
C GLN A 110 13.89 25.44 4.59
N LEU A 111 12.67 25.09 4.27
CA LEU A 111 12.24 24.98 2.88
C LEU A 111 12.21 26.36 2.24
N GLU A 112 12.91 26.50 1.14
CA GLU A 112 12.98 27.76 0.41
C GLU A 112 11.86 27.92 -0.60
N SER A 113 11.24 26.81 -1.00
CA SER A 113 10.17 26.81 -2.00
C SER A 113 8.88 26.33 -1.37
N PRO A 114 7.73 26.67 -1.95
CA PRO A 114 6.46 26.12 -1.50
C PRO A 114 6.51 24.59 -1.52
N TRP A 115 5.85 23.95 -0.55
CA TRP A 115 5.92 22.51 -0.43
C TRP A 115 5.50 21.76 -1.70
N GLN A 116 4.45 22.23 -2.39
CA GLN A 116 3.99 21.57 -3.60
C GLN A 116 5.10 21.47 -4.64
N GLU A 117 5.88 22.51 -4.76
CA GLU A 117 7.00 22.54 -5.69
C GLU A 117 8.12 21.64 -5.21
N THR A 118 8.41 21.65 -3.92
CA THR A 118 9.40 20.76 -3.32
C THR A 118 8.98 19.31 -3.48
N PHE A 119 7.70 19.01 -3.22
CA PHE A 119 7.17 17.66 -3.33
C PHE A 119 7.33 17.09 -4.74
N SER A 120 7.21 17.90 -5.76
CA SER A 120 7.34 17.44 -7.15
C SER A 120 8.70 16.82 -7.42
N LYS A 121 9.70 17.16 -6.62
CA LYS A 121 11.06 16.66 -6.78
C LYS A 121 11.56 15.87 -5.57
N TYR A 122 10.68 15.66 -4.60
CA TYR A 122 11.03 15.05 -3.32
C TYR A 122 11.30 13.57 -3.52
N PRO A 123 12.50 13.07 -3.15
CA PRO A 123 12.76 11.64 -3.24
C PRO A 123 11.95 10.89 -2.20
N ILE A 124 11.26 9.85 -2.60
CA ILE A 124 10.45 9.05 -1.70
C ILE A 124 10.82 7.59 -1.87
N GLU A 125 11.15 6.95 -0.77
CA GLU A 125 11.38 5.51 -0.75
C GLU A 125 10.12 4.83 -0.26
N VAL A 126 9.71 3.76 -0.93
CA VAL A 126 8.56 2.95 -0.55
C VAL A 126 9.06 1.57 -0.18
N ARG A 127 8.70 1.11 1.01
CA ARG A 127 8.99 -0.24 1.48
C ARG A 127 7.69 -0.94 1.77
N VAL A 128 7.54 -2.13 1.22
CA VAL A 128 6.34 -2.94 1.43
C VAL A 128 6.77 -4.30 1.97
N ASN A 129 6.14 -4.69 3.05
CA ASN A 129 6.39 -5.96 3.69
C ASN A 129 5.07 -6.66 3.98
N VAL A 130 4.94 -7.91 3.56
CA VAL A 130 3.79 -8.72 3.95
C VAL A 130 4.14 -9.39 5.26
N GLU A 131 3.59 -8.87 6.34
CA GLU A 131 3.87 -9.36 7.68
C GLU A 131 3.17 -10.68 7.97
N HIS A 132 1.93 -10.79 7.51
CA HIS A 132 1.14 -12.01 7.67
C HIS A 132 0.42 -12.34 6.38
N MET A 133 0.44 -13.62 6.05
CA MET A 133 -0.31 -14.12 4.90
C MET A 133 -1.22 -15.24 5.39
N VAL A 134 -2.51 -15.04 5.19
CA VAL A 134 -3.51 -16.04 5.55
C VAL A 134 -3.89 -16.81 4.30
N TRP A 135 -3.63 -18.11 4.31
CA TRP A 135 -3.96 -18.99 3.19
C TRP A 135 -5.24 -19.73 3.51
N GLY A 136 -6.17 -19.71 2.58
CA GLY A 136 -7.43 -20.39 2.78
C GLY A 136 -8.41 -20.02 1.70
N ARG A 137 -9.68 -20.36 1.93
CA ARG A 137 -10.70 -20.08 0.94
C ARG A 137 -11.17 -18.65 1.04
N ILE A 138 -11.31 -18.02 -0.13
CA ILE A 138 -11.91 -16.71 -0.21
C ILE A 138 -13.42 -16.92 -0.22
N TRP A 139 -14.15 -16.10 0.53
CA TRP A 139 -15.59 -16.21 0.62
C TRP A 139 -16.28 -16.00 -0.73
N SER A 140 -17.13 -16.93 -1.07
CA SER A 140 -18.02 -16.87 -2.22
C SER A 140 -19.20 -17.74 -1.86
N GLU A 141 -20.23 -17.77 -2.73
CA GLU A 141 -21.37 -18.63 -2.45
C GLU A 141 -20.95 -20.07 -2.23
N ASP A 142 -20.10 -20.58 -3.10
CA ASP A 142 -19.61 -21.94 -2.97
C ASP A 142 -18.58 -22.08 -1.86
N GLY A 143 -17.75 -21.07 -1.71
CA GLY A 143 -16.69 -21.10 -0.72
C GLY A 143 -17.21 -21.13 0.70
N LYS A 144 -18.39 -20.60 0.91
CA LYS A 144 -18.96 -20.53 2.24
C LYS A 144 -19.15 -21.91 2.84
N GLN A 145 -19.77 -22.84 2.11
CA GLN A 145 -19.97 -24.19 2.58
C GLN A 145 -18.65 -24.92 2.76
N LYS A 146 -17.77 -24.76 1.82
CA LYS A 146 -16.47 -25.43 1.87
C LYS A 146 -15.65 -24.93 3.03
N LEU A 147 -15.78 -23.67 3.34
CA LEU A 147 -15.06 -23.10 4.48
C LEU A 147 -15.55 -23.73 5.78
N GLU A 148 -16.83 -23.92 5.93
CA GLU A 148 -17.38 -24.56 7.11
C GLU A 148 -16.88 -25.98 7.26
N GLU A 149 -16.85 -26.75 6.19
CA GLU A 149 -16.31 -28.08 6.23
C GLU A 149 -14.84 -28.10 6.62
N ASN A 150 -14.08 -27.21 6.07
CA ASN A 150 -12.64 -27.17 6.33
C ASN A 150 -12.33 -26.71 7.74
N ALA A 151 -13.19 -25.92 8.35
CA ALA A 151 -12.96 -25.46 9.70
C ALA A 151 -12.84 -26.62 10.68
N TYR A 152 -13.49 -27.73 10.41
CA TYR A 152 -13.41 -28.90 11.28
C TYR A 152 -12.14 -29.70 11.04
N HIS A 153 -11.54 -29.58 9.88
CA HIS A 153 -10.36 -30.34 9.54
C HIS A 153 -9.07 -29.62 9.89
N GLU A 154 -9.12 -28.32 9.92
CA GLU A 154 -7.93 -27.49 10.12
C GLU A 154 -7.63 -27.18 11.58
N GLN A 155 -8.47 -27.58 12.44
CA GLN A 155 -8.32 -27.29 13.87
C GLN A 155 -7.29 -28.14 14.56
#